data_35e7d05ba165d3c6ded1c98d2a79df41
#
_entry.id   35e7d05ba165d3c6ded1c98d2a79df41
#
_cell.length_a   1.000
_cell.length_b   1.000
_cell.length_c   1.000
_cell.angle_alpha   90.00
_cell.angle_beta   90.00
_cell.angle_gamma   90.00
#
_symmetry.space_group_name_H-M   'P 1'
#
loop_
_entity.id
_entity.type
_entity.pdbx_description
1 polymer ?
#
loop_
_entity_poly.entity_id
_entity_poly.type
_entity_poly.pdbx_seq_one_letter_code
_entity_poly.pdbx_strand_id
1 'polypeptide(L)'
;SMAEKIISPGVFTNEIDQSFLPAAVADIGAALIGPTLKGPAGVPTVVTSYSDFQAKFGDVVTSGSDSVQYLTSHAAEEYLKNSDTLTVVRVMAGDFAPATADIGTSGSIADGAKAKGAFTLVGTFGTLDNDETQITVGDTEFRFVTADATGVPADNSPVFFLAKGGSTAAYLDTLVAKINAANIGVRATDGTTFLALTASQAGVAGNSITVDTGSGTNMKDTLTLTGGTAQGGSTKNAFTLETLSDGTMMNNAHATPGTNNILVSGSKHNVRYEVSNTNFKKGTFTLSVRAGNDNSKRKQILESYTGVNLDPNSPNYISKAVGDQKLNVRTDGSTKYLELTGSYANKSRYIRVKSVDNPTIDYLDENGDVRVIGASGSLPQAGSGSENGGFSGGTDGLTGFNALGHQAGTFTTKVNFYEDIASQTQGFTPTTTTDANGGAAYAEALDLIANQDEFDVNLILLPGLIHNVHSAVTNKAIDVCEDRGDCFAIID
;
A
#
# COMPACT_ATOMS: atom_id res chain seq x y z
N SER A 1 9.27 4.22 36.80
CA SER A 1 8.00 4.87 36.40
C SER A 1 6.92 3.78 36.38
N MET A 2 6.00 3.86 37.34
CA MET A 2 4.88 2.91 37.46
C MET A 2 3.84 3.28 36.40
N ALA A 3 3.43 2.31 35.61
CA ALA A 3 2.31 2.48 34.68
C ALA A 3 1.01 2.64 35.49
N GLU A 4 0.33 3.73 35.33
CA GLU A 4 -0.94 4.02 35.99
C GLU A 4 -2.03 3.11 35.42
N LYS A 5 -2.68 2.33 36.29
CA LYS A 5 -3.73 1.42 35.90
C LYS A 5 -5.03 2.19 35.78
N ILE A 6 -5.53 2.39 34.58
CA ILE A 6 -6.80 3.07 34.31
C ILE A 6 -7.95 2.14 34.68
N ILE A 7 -8.81 2.54 35.62
CA ILE A 7 -9.86 1.71 36.22
C ILE A 7 -11.29 2.14 35.79
N SER A 8 -11.44 3.15 34.95
CA SER A 8 -12.76 3.68 34.57
C SER A 8 -12.97 3.68 33.06
N PRO A 9 -14.16 3.34 32.54
CA PRO A 9 -14.46 3.55 31.14
C PRO A 9 -14.53 5.02 30.82
N GLY A 10 -13.62 5.48 29.99
CA GLY A 10 -13.55 6.86 29.51
C GLY A 10 -13.27 6.87 28.02
N VAL A 11 -13.64 7.97 27.36
CA VAL A 11 -13.20 8.23 25.99
C VAL A 11 -11.75 8.69 26.08
N PHE A 12 -10.83 7.87 25.57
CA PHE A 12 -9.43 8.24 25.45
C PHE A 12 -9.21 8.79 24.06
N THR A 13 -8.98 10.08 23.95
CA THR A 13 -8.43 10.69 22.75
C THR A 13 -6.94 10.46 22.76
N ASN A 14 -6.47 9.67 21.82
CA ASN A 14 -5.05 9.58 21.54
C ASN A 14 -4.71 10.76 20.61
N GLU A 15 -4.21 11.82 21.18
CA GLU A 15 -3.67 12.94 20.41
C GLU A 15 -2.36 12.46 19.77
N ILE A 16 -2.42 12.12 18.50
CA ILE A 16 -1.21 11.88 17.71
C ILE A 16 -0.75 13.27 17.29
N ASP A 17 0.25 13.77 18.01
CA ASP A 17 0.97 14.96 17.60
C ASP A 17 1.66 14.65 16.26
N GLN A 18 1.08 15.13 15.16
CA GLN A 18 1.65 15.08 13.82
C GLN A 18 2.61 16.24 13.56
N SER A 19 2.88 17.07 14.54
CA SER A 19 3.86 18.16 14.46
C SER A 19 5.32 17.66 14.60
N PHE A 20 5.63 16.45 14.17
CA PHE A 20 6.99 16.02 13.85
C PHE A 20 7.43 16.54 12.47
N LEU A 21 7.18 17.78 12.22
CA LEU A 21 8.11 18.55 11.40
C LEU A 21 9.30 18.82 12.30
N PRO A 22 10.52 18.37 11.99
CA PRO A 22 11.67 18.91 12.66
C PRO A 22 11.66 20.41 12.41
N ALA A 23 11.34 21.18 13.43
CA ALA A 23 11.55 22.61 13.46
C ALA A 23 13.05 22.90 13.58
N ALA A 24 13.83 22.37 12.66
CA ALA A 24 15.06 22.98 12.26
C ALA A 24 14.64 24.05 11.25
N VAL A 25 14.93 25.31 11.54
CA VAL A 25 14.95 26.34 10.50
C VAL A 25 15.81 25.74 9.39
N ALA A 26 15.18 25.25 8.33
CA ALA A 26 15.88 24.72 7.20
C ALA A 26 16.65 25.91 6.63
N ASP A 27 17.96 25.75 6.42
CA ASP A 27 18.73 26.77 5.76
C ASP A 27 18.06 27.07 4.42
N ILE A 28 17.81 28.35 4.14
CA ILE A 28 17.17 28.79 2.91
C ILE A 28 18.04 28.34 1.75
N GLY A 29 17.48 27.53 0.86
CA GLY A 29 18.20 26.94 -0.27
C GLY A 29 17.56 27.23 -1.61
N ALA A 30 18.07 26.58 -2.65
CA ALA A 30 17.49 26.62 -3.99
C ALA A 30 16.48 25.49 -4.18
N ALA A 31 15.48 25.70 -5.04
CA ALA A 31 14.68 24.67 -5.66
C ALA A 31 15.27 24.33 -7.04
N LEU A 32 15.60 23.07 -7.25
CA LEU A 32 16.09 22.56 -8.54
C LEU A 32 15.03 21.65 -9.15
N ILE A 33 14.49 22.07 -10.29
CA ILE A 33 13.40 21.36 -10.97
C ILE A 33 13.91 20.83 -12.31
N GLY A 34 13.84 19.53 -12.48
CA GLY A 34 14.27 18.90 -13.73
C GLY A 34 14.25 17.37 -13.67
N PRO A 35 14.54 16.70 -14.79
CA PRO A 35 14.64 15.26 -14.83
C PRO A 35 15.87 14.75 -14.09
N THR A 36 15.73 13.59 -13.48
CA THR A 36 16.80 12.85 -12.80
C THR A 36 16.69 11.37 -13.13
N LEU A 37 17.75 10.60 -12.87
CA LEU A 37 17.79 9.19 -13.21
C LEU A 37 16.86 8.33 -12.37
N LYS A 38 16.69 8.66 -11.10
CA LYS A 38 15.84 7.95 -10.16
C LYS A 38 15.25 8.92 -9.15
N GLY A 39 14.50 8.42 -8.21
CA GLY A 39 13.86 9.20 -7.15
C GLY A 39 12.35 9.34 -7.35
N PRO A 40 11.66 9.89 -6.37
CA PRO A 40 10.22 10.13 -6.46
C PRO A 40 9.92 11.27 -7.44
N ALA A 41 8.94 11.07 -8.31
CA ALA A 41 8.49 12.09 -9.24
C ALA A 41 7.57 13.11 -8.56
N GLY A 42 7.77 14.39 -8.87
CA GLY A 42 6.93 15.49 -8.39
C GLY A 42 7.01 15.76 -6.88
N VAL A 43 7.87 15.08 -6.14
CA VAL A 43 7.98 15.23 -4.68
C VAL A 43 9.21 16.05 -4.33
N PRO A 44 9.05 17.30 -3.84
CA PRO A 44 10.16 18.11 -3.36
C PRO A 44 10.94 17.37 -2.26
N THR A 45 12.21 17.17 -2.49
CA THR A 45 13.08 16.39 -1.62
C THR A 45 14.36 17.15 -1.31
N VAL A 46 14.63 17.39 -0.04
CA VAL A 46 15.85 18.09 0.39
C VAL A 46 17.05 17.16 0.30
N VAL A 47 18.13 17.67 -0.26
CA VAL A 47 19.46 17.07 -0.27
C VAL A 47 20.48 18.03 0.34
N THR A 48 21.44 17.50 1.08
CA THR A 48 22.41 18.28 1.86
C THR A 48 23.84 18.20 1.32
N SER A 49 24.06 17.34 0.36
CA SER A 49 25.35 17.17 -0.31
C SER A 49 25.17 16.54 -1.68
N TYR A 50 26.19 16.64 -2.54
CA TYR A 50 26.11 15.97 -3.84
C TYR A 50 26.08 14.44 -3.73
N SER A 51 26.72 13.87 -2.71
CA SER A 51 26.61 12.43 -2.44
C SER A 51 25.20 12.02 -2.01
N ASP A 52 24.48 12.88 -1.29
CA ASP A 52 23.08 12.66 -0.92
C ASP A 52 22.17 12.78 -2.17
N PHE A 53 22.46 13.76 -3.04
CA PHE A 53 21.79 13.85 -4.33
C PHE A 53 21.99 12.59 -5.18
N GLN A 54 23.23 12.11 -5.34
CA GLN A 54 23.53 10.88 -6.08
C GLN A 54 22.81 9.66 -5.49
N ALA A 55 22.73 9.58 -4.16
CA ALA A 55 22.05 8.49 -3.49
C ALA A 55 20.53 8.49 -3.75
N LYS A 56 19.88 9.67 -3.74
CA LYS A 56 18.44 9.83 -3.91
C LYS A 56 18.02 9.91 -5.38
N PHE A 57 18.76 10.64 -6.21
CA PHE A 57 18.36 10.99 -7.60
C PHE A 57 19.25 10.38 -8.68
N GLY A 58 20.31 9.73 -8.29
CA GLY A 58 21.28 9.18 -9.24
C GLY A 58 22.20 10.25 -9.84
N ASP A 59 23.01 9.85 -10.79
CA ASP A 59 24.00 10.71 -11.43
C ASP A 59 24.18 10.30 -12.88
N VAL A 60 25.25 9.57 -13.20
CA VAL A 60 25.60 9.13 -14.55
C VAL A 60 25.03 7.73 -14.80
N VAL A 61 24.42 7.54 -15.96
CA VAL A 61 24.10 6.23 -16.51
C VAL A 61 25.08 5.86 -17.59
N THR A 62 25.67 4.69 -17.47
CA THR A 62 26.49 4.08 -18.52
C THR A 62 25.67 3.01 -19.23
N SER A 63 25.50 3.16 -20.54
CA SER A 63 24.84 2.19 -21.40
C SER A 63 25.77 1.84 -22.56
N GLY A 64 26.30 0.62 -22.55
CA GLY A 64 27.33 0.22 -23.50
C GLY A 64 28.61 1.02 -23.30
N SER A 65 29.05 1.72 -24.37
CA SER A 65 30.22 2.62 -24.37
C SER A 65 29.87 4.07 -23.98
N ASP A 66 28.62 4.36 -23.78
CA ASP A 66 28.14 5.72 -23.63
C ASP A 66 27.70 6.01 -22.19
N SER A 67 27.94 7.22 -21.76
CA SER A 67 27.51 7.75 -20.48
C SER A 67 26.56 8.93 -20.69
N VAL A 68 25.48 8.98 -19.95
CA VAL A 68 24.47 10.04 -20.02
C VAL A 68 24.24 10.62 -18.63
N GLN A 69 24.22 11.93 -18.54
CA GLN A 69 23.96 12.68 -17.32
C GLN A 69 23.00 13.82 -17.61
N TYR A 70 21.99 13.99 -16.77
CA TYR A 70 21.07 15.13 -16.90
C TYR A 70 21.74 16.44 -16.49
N LEU A 71 21.33 17.55 -17.10
CA LEU A 71 21.76 18.89 -16.69
C LEU A 71 21.36 19.20 -15.24
N THR A 72 20.26 18.62 -14.78
CA THR A 72 19.83 18.68 -13.37
C THR A 72 20.92 18.17 -12.43
N SER A 73 21.61 17.07 -12.77
CA SER A 73 22.70 16.52 -11.98
C SER A 73 23.93 17.46 -11.98
N HIS A 74 24.27 18.06 -13.12
CA HIS A 74 25.34 19.05 -13.20
C HIS A 74 25.03 20.29 -12.37
N ALA A 75 23.80 20.81 -12.45
CA ALA A 75 23.37 21.96 -11.66
C ALA A 75 23.40 21.66 -10.16
N ALA A 76 22.97 20.46 -9.76
CA ALA A 76 23.03 20.01 -8.36
C ALA A 76 24.48 19.94 -7.87
N GLU A 77 25.40 19.38 -8.68
CA GLU A 77 26.81 19.28 -8.33
C GLU A 77 27.43 20.66 -8.11
N GLU A 78 27.23 21.59 -9.04
CA GLU A 78 27.80 22.94 -8.94
C GLU A 78 27.20 23.73 -7.77
N TYR A 79 25.89 23.64 -7.53
CA TYR A 79 25.23 24.31 -6.42
C TYR A 79 25.72 23.78 -5.06
N LEU A 80 25.76 22.46 -4.90
CA LEU A 80 26.13 21.79 -3.64
C LEU A 80 27.63 21.84 -3.32
N LYS A 81 28.47 22.40 -4.21
CA LYS A 81 29.85 22.77 -3.87
C LYS A 81 29.92 23.99 -2.95
N ASN A 82 28.89 24.83 -2.96
CA ASN A 82 28.87 26.12 -2.26
C ASN A 82 27.69 26.26 -1.28
N SER A 83 26.80 25.28 -1.21
CA SER A 83 25.62 25.26 -0.35
C SER A 83 25.37 23.83 0.17
N ASP A 84 24.71 23.73 1.30
CA ASP A 84 24.37 22.47 1.96
C ASP A 84 22.86 22.18 1.97
N THR A 85 22.06 23.01 1.28
CA THR A 85 20.59 22.83 1.21
C THR A 85 20.10 23.06 -0.20
N LEU A 86 19.56 22.00 -0.82
CA LEU A 86 18.95 22.02 -2.14
C LEU A 86 17.66 21.21 -2.13
N THR A 87 16.55 21.82 -2.51
CA THR A 87 15.26 21.13 -2.71
C THR A 87 15.16 20.69 -4.17
N VAL A 88 15.16 19.39 -4.40
CA VAL A 88 15.08 18.81 -5.74
C VAL A 88 13.66 18.32 -6.02
N VAL A 89 13.11 18.72 -7.17
CA VAL A 89 11.82 18.20 -7.68
C VAL A 89 12.07 17.49 -8.99
N ARG A 90 11.97 16.16 -8.96
CA ARG A 90 12.13 15.35 -10.17
C ARG A 90 10.93 15.51 -11.09
N VAL A 91 11.17 15.87 -12.33
CA VAL A 91 10.16 15.96 -13.38
C VAL A 91 10.11 14.64 -14.16
N MET A 92 8.93 14.08 -14.27
CA MET A 92 8.60 12.95 -15.15
C MET A 92 7.29 13.25 -15.88
N ALA A 93 7.13 12.70 -17.06
CA ALA A 93 5.93 12.91 -17.90
C ALA A 93 5.47 11.61 -18.55
N GLY A 94 4.21 11.57 -18.98
CA GLY A 94 3.60 10.37 -19.56
C GLY A 94 3.21 9.35 -18.48
N ASP A 95 3.05 8.10 -18.91
CA ASP A 95 2.65 6.99 -18.02
C ASP A 95 3.88 6.43 -17.27
N PHE A 96 4.41 7.18 -16.35
CA PHE A 96 5.46 6.70 -15.47
C PHE A 96 4.86 5.98 -14.25
N ALA A 97 5.56 4.99 -13.74
CA ALA A 97 5.13 4.22 -12.59
C ALA A 97 6.32 3.65 -11.80
N PRO A 98 6.18 3.47 -10.48
CA PRO A 98 7.12 2.69 -9.68
C PRO A 98 6.99 1.21 -10.03
N ALA A 99 8.02 0.44 -9.71
CA ALA A 99 7.99 -1.01 -9.88
C ALA A 99 7.46 -1.71 -8.62
N THR A 100 6.83 -2.86 -8.82
CA THR A 100 6.26 -3.67 -7.75
C THR A 100 6.81 -5.10 -7.75
N ALA A 101 6.70 -5.75 -6.61
CA ALA A 101 6.99 -7.17 -6.46
C ALA A 101 5.93 -7.80 -5.57
N ASP A 102 5.23 -8.79 -6.12
CA ASP A 102 4.26 -9.59 -5.39
C ASP A 102 4.95 -10.81 -4.78
N ILE A 103 4.86 -10.94 -3.47
CA ILE A 103 5.49 -12.05 -2.75
C ILE A 103 4.43 -13.09 -2.43
N GLY A 104 4.55 -14.26 -3.04
CA GLY A 104 3.59 -15.35 -2.89
C GLY A 104 3.59 -15.98 -1.49
N THR A 105 2.43 -16.49 -1.11
CA THR A 105 2.25 -17.28 0.10
C THR A 105 2.93 -18.65 -0.01
N SER A 106 3.38 -19.21 1.10
CA SER A 106 4.05 -20.53 1.15
C SER A 106 3.08 -21.68 0.88
N GLY A 107 1.83 -21.50 1.26
CA GLY A 107 0.74 -22.46 1.03
C GLY A 107 -0.27 -21.96 0.02
N SER A 108 -1.08 -22.86 -0.46
CA SER A 108 -2.26 -22.52 -1.24
C SER A 108 -3.33 -21.95 -0.32
N ILE A 109 -3.69 -20.70 -0.51
CA ILE A 109 -4.78 -20.04 0.20
C ILE A 109 -5.94 -19.94 -0.77
N ALA A 110 -6.99 -20.67 -0.52
CA ALA A 110 -8.22 -20.46 -1.26
C ALA A 110 -9.04 -19.36 -0.58
N ASP A 111 -9.81 -18.67 -1.36
CA ASP A 111 -11.03 -18.06 -0.91
C ASP A 111 -12.01 -19.22 -0.63
N GLY A 112 -11.92 -19.79 0.55
CA GLY A 112 -12.91 -20.75 0.98
C GLY A 112 -14.26 -20.05 0.95
N ALA A 113 -15.24 -20.64 0.26
CA ALA A 113 -16.59 -20.16 0.36
C ALA A 113 -17.15 -20.52 1.74
N LYS A 114 -17.88 -19.59 2.33
CA LYS A 114 -18.63 -19.83 3.55
C LYS A 114 -19.87 -20.64 3.18
N ALA A 115 -20.17 -21.68 3.95
CA ALA A 115 -21.42 -22.41 3.81
C ALA A 115 -22.61 -21.49 4.10
N LYS A 116 -23.64 -21.61 3.32
CA LYS A 116 -24.84 -20.79 3.40
C LYS A 116 -26.08 -21.66 3.36
N GLY A 117 -27.15 -21.16 3.95
CA GLY A 117 -28.45 -21.76 3.89
C GLY A 117 -29.51 -20.73 4.19
N ALA A 118 -30.70 -20.93 3.69
CA ALA A 118 -31.84 -20.09 4.02
C ALA A 118 -33.08 -20.97 4.18
N PHE A 119 -33.86 -20.71 5.20
CA PHE A 119 -35.17 -21.34 5.35
C PHE A 119 -36.27 -20.30 5.43
N THR A 120 -37.36 -20.62 4.77
CA THR A 120 -38.56 -19.77 4.78
C THR A 120 -39.46 -20.16 5.93
N LEU A 121 -39.95 -19.20 6.67
CA LEU A 121 -40.96 -19.44 7.67
C LEU A 121 -42.28 -19.88 6.99
N VAL A 122 -42.80 -21.02 7.38
CA VAL A 122 -44.07 -21.54 6.86
C VAL A 122 -45.14 -21.38 7.94
N GLY A 123 -46.26 -20.85 7.56
CA GLY A 123 -47.41 -20.63 8.46
C GLY A 123 -47.61 -19.17 8.87
N THR A 124 -48.71 -18.94 9.56
CA THR A 124 -49.04 -17.62 10.10
C THR A 124 -48.44 -17.46 11.49
N PHE A 125 -47.89 -16.30 11.76
CA PHE A 125 -47.24 -15.93 13.01
C PHE A 125 -48.11 -16.30 14.25
N GLY A 126 -49.44 -16.18 14.19
CA GLY A 126 -50.36 -16.47 15.28
C GLY A 126 -50.47 -17.94 15.71
N THR A 127 -49.89 -18.86 14.91
CA THR A 127 -49.92 -20.33 15.17
C THR A 127 -48.64 -20.89 15.76
N LEU A 128 -47.65 -20.04 16.10
CA LEU A 128 -46.44 -20.46 16.79
C LEU A 128 -46.78 -20.69 18.27
N ASP A 129 -46.68 -21.93 18.70
CA ASP A 129 -46.97 -22.30 20.09
C ASP A 129 -45.84 -21.85 21.04
N ASN A 130 -46.22 -21.38 22.23
CA ASN A 130 -45.30 -21.10 23.29
C ASN A 130 -44.63 -22.39 23.78
N ASP A 131 -43.32 -22.33 24.12
CA ASP A 131 -42.50 -23.41 24.67
C ASP A 131 -42.19 -24.61 23.72
N GLU A 132 -42.94 -24.79 22.62
CA GLU A 132 -42.72 -25.89 21.67
C GLU A 132 -41.98 -25.41 20.39
N THR A 133 -41.96 -24.12 20.12
CA THR A 133 -41.29 -23.59 18.98
C THR A 133 -39.83 -23.32 19.29
N GLN A 134 -39.01 -24.17 18.76
CA GLN A 134 -37.54 -24.04 18.92
C GLN A 134 -36.86 -24.13 17.56
N ILE A 135 -35.75 -23.41 17.45
CA ILE A 135 -34.83 -23.53 16.36
C ILE A 135 -33.48 -23.92 16.90
N THR A 136 -32.92 -25.01 16.42
CA THR A 136 -31.58 -25.46 16.79
C THR A 136 -30.64 -25.16 15.63
N VAL A 137 -29.57 -24.41 15.88
CA VAL A 137 -28.50 -24.13 14.92
C VAL A 137 -27.23 -24.79 15.42
N GLY A 138 -26.80 -25.85 14.75
CA GLY A 138 -25.76 -26.72 15.24
C GLY A 138 -26.21 -27.36 16.58
N ASP A 139 -25.46 -27.09 17.63
CA ASP A 139 -25.78 -27.60 18.99
C ASP A 139 -26.49 -26.55 19.87
N THR A 140 -26.88 -25.42 19.30
CA THR A 140 -27.46 -24.29 20.05
C THR A 140 -28.93 -24.12 19.76
N GLU A 141 -29.73 -24.09 20.83
CA GLU A 141 -31.19 -24.04 20.79
C GLU A 141 -31.72 -22.61 21.09
N PHE A 142 -32.68 -22.16 20.30
CA PHE A 142 -33.38 -20.88 20.43
C PHE A 142 -34.87 -21.18 20.67
N ARG A 143 -35.37 -20.85 21.90
CA ARG A 143 -36.75 -21.10 22.33
C ARG A 143 -37.57 -19.84 22.39
N PHE A 144 -38.75 -19.88 21.82
CA PHE A 144 -39.76 -18.85 21.93
C PHE A 144 -40.71 -19.13 23.08
N VAL A 145 -40.67 -18.28 24.11
CA VAL A 145 -41.37 -18.61 25.38
C VAL A 145 -42.58 -17.72 25.65
N THR A 146 -42.64 -16.50 25.12
CA THR A 146 -43.77 -15.57 25.38
C THR A 146 -44.05 -14.69 24.19
N ALA A 147 -45.20 -14.05 24.17
CA ALA A 147 -45.58 -13.10 23.10
C ALA A 147 -44.85 -11.75 23.21
N ASP A 148 -44.43 -11.35 24.40
CA ASP A 148 -43.75 -10.09 24.68
C ASP A 148 -42.45 -10.27 25.47
N ALA A 149 -41.70 -9.19 25.62
CA ALA A 149 -40.40 -9.24 26.26
C ALA A 149 -40.45 -9.40 27.79
N THR A 150 -41.61 -9.21 28.42
CA THR A 150 -41.77 -9.36 29.86
C THR A 150 -41.96 -10.82 30.19
N GLY A 151 -41.01 -11.43 30.92
CA GLY A 151 -41.05 -12.81 31.32
C GLY A 151 -40.19 -13.75 30.49
N VAL A 152 -39.35 -13.24 29.60
CA VAL A 152 -38.33 -14.07 28.90
C VAL A 152 -37.29 -14.50 29.94
N PRO A 153 -37.02 -15.82 30.09
CA PRO A 153 -35.96 -16.29 30.96
C PRO A 153 -34.58 -15.82 30.56
N ALA A 154 -33.66 -15.83 31.49
CA ALA A 154 -32.25 -15.60 31.18
C ALA A 154 -31.70 -16.72 30.33
N ASP A 155 -30.81 -16.34 29.37
CA ASP A 155 -30.12 -17.30 28.54
C ASP A 155 -29.26 -18.24 29.38
N ASN A 156 -29.26 -19.50 28.98
CA ASN A 156 -28.45 -20.57 29.60
C ASN A 156 -27.84 -21.43 28.49
N SER A 157 -26.65 -21.08 28.04
CA SER A 157 -25.97 -21.79 26.94
C SER A 157 -25.97 -23.30 27.16
N PRO A 158 -26.32 -24.13 26.20
CA PRO A 158 -26.57 -23.80 24.78
C PRO A 158 -28.01 -23.39 24.45
N VAL A 159 -28.84 -23.01 25.40
CA VAL A 159 -30.23 -22.62 25.22
C VAL A 159 -30.41 -21.12 25.39
N PHE A 160 -30.97 -20.47 24.38
CA PHE A 160 -31.27 -19.03 24.36
C PHE A 160 -32.78 -18.81 24.26
N PHE A 161 -33.29 -17.91 25.09
CA PHE A 161 -34.71 -17.62 25.17
C PHE A 161 -35.04 -16.27 24.49
N LEU A 162 -36.17 -16.20 23.81
CA LEU A 162 -36.62 -14.99 23.13
C LEU A 162 -38.15 -14.86 23.11
N ALA A 163 -38.62 -13.62 23.03
CA ALA A 163 -40.02 -13.32 22.80
C ALA A 163 -40.33 -13.49 21.29
N LYS A 164 -41.53 -13.95 20.98
CA LYS A 164 -41.91 -14.15 19.59
C LYS A 164 -42.34 -12.89 18.86
N GLY A 165 -42.56 -11.78 19.56
CA GLY A 165 -42.99 -10.51 18.98
C GLY A 165 -44.43 -10.54 18.44
N GLY A 166 -44.83 -9.46 17.75
CA GLY A 166 -46.20 -9.26 17.26
C GLY A 166 -46.41 -9.52 15.77
N SER A 167 -45.34 -9.86 15.02
CA SER A 167 -45.41 -10.12 13.57
C SER A 167 -44.26 -11.00 13.11
N THR A 168 -44.34 -11.53 11.90
CA THR A 168 -43.26 -12.34 11.30
C THR A 168 -41.95 -11.54 11.20
N ALA A 169 -42.00 -10.25 10.88
CA ALA A 169 -40.84 -9.41 10.82
C ALA A 169 -40.20 -9.24 12.21
N ALA A 170 -40.98 -8.93 13.25
CA ALA A 170 -40.50 -8.80 14.62
C ALA A 170 -39.90 -10.11 15.17
N TYR A 171 -40.47 -11.24 14.77
CA TYR A 171 -39.94 -12.57 15.06
C TYR A 171 -38.57 -12.79 14.44
N LEU A 172 -38.41 -12.49 13.13
CA LEU A 172 -37.14 -12.61 12.43
C LEU A 172 -36.08 -11.69 13.00
N ASP A 173 -36.42 -10.42 13.24
CA ASP A 173 -35.50 -9.44 13.83
C ASP A 173 -34.94 -9.92 15.18
N THR A 174 -35.83 -10.42 16.05
CA THR A 174 -35.43 -10.93 17.36
C THR A 174 -34.53 -12.16 17.25
N LEU A 175 -34.88 -13.09 16.35
CA LEU A 175 -34.10 -14.32 16.12
C LEU A 175 -32.72 -14.00 15.52
N VAL A 176 -32.66 -13.13 14.52
CA VAL A 176 -31.41 -12.69 13.89
C VAL A 176 -30.49 -12.04 14.91
N ALA A 177 -31.04 -11.11 15.71
CA ALA A 177 -30.28 -10.46 16.76
C ALA A 177 -29.72 -11.47 17.78
N LYS A 178 -30.52 -12.44 18.18
CA LYS A 178 -30.16 -13.44 19.18
C LYS A 178 -29.10 -14.42 18.66
N ILE A 179 -29.24 -14.92 17.42
CA ILE A 179 -28.25 -15.80 16.78
C ILE A 179 -26.90 -15.08 16.65
N ASN A 180 -26.94 -13.82 16.23
CA ASN A 180 -25.69 -13.04 16.05
C ASN A 180 -25.02 -12.72 17.40
N ALA A 181 -25.82 -12.50 18.46
CA ALA A 181 -25.30 -12.27 19.81
C ALA A 181 -24.71 -13.53 20.45
N ALA A 182 -25.24 -14.70 20.12
CA ALA A 182 -24.77 -15.98 20.66
C ALA A 182 -23.38 -16.40 20.16
N ASN A 183 -22.90 -15.81 19.07
CA ASN A 183 -21.57 -16.04 18.47
C ASN A 183 -21.24 -17.55 18.26
N ILE A 184 -22.19 -18.31 17.74
CA ILE A 184 -22.15 -19.76 17.57
C ILE A 184 -21.52 -20.24 16.24
N GLY A 185 -20.65 -19.45 15.66
CA GLY A 185 -20.00 -19.79 14.38
C GLY A 185 -20.88 -19.59 13.14
N VAL A 186 -22.04 -18.96 13.28
CA VAL A 186 -22.98 -18.61 12.21
C VAL A 186 -23.39 -17.16 12.32
N ARG A 187 -23.59 -16.51 11.20
CA ARG A 187 -24.20 -15.20 11.09
C ARG A 187 -25.57 -15.30 10.43
N ALA A 188 -26.56 -14.73 11.08
CA ALA A 188 -27.93 -14.65 10.58
C ALA A 188 -28.19 -13.29 9.92
N THR A 189 -29.02 -13.29 8.88
CA THR A 189 -29.59 -12.09 8.25
C THR A 189 -31.06 -12.29 7.98
N ASP A 190 -31.83 -11.23 8.16
CA ASP A 190 -33.25 -11.19 7.86
C ASP A 190 -33.46 -11.02 6.34
N GLY A 191 -34.25 -11.93 5.75
CA GLY A 191 -34.66 -11.88 4.34
C GLY A 191 -36.15 -11.50 4.16
N THR A 192 -36.77 -10.85 5.16
CA THR A 192 -38.17 -10.42 5.19
C THR A 192 -39.18 -11.56 5.40
N THR A 193 -39.00 -12.69 4.75
CA THR A 193 -39.86 -13.88 4.87
C THR A 193 -39.06 -15.16 5.11
N PHE A 194 -37.75 -15.05 5.15
CA PHE A 194 -36.83 -16.16 5.36
C PHE A 194 -35.66 -15.75 6.25
N LEU A 195 -35.10 -16.69 6.95
CA LEU A 195 -33.85 -16.56 7.69
C LEU A 195 -32.70 -17.04 6.83
N ALA A 196 -31.75 -16.18 6.53
CA ALA A 196 -30.51 -16.57 5.86
C ALA A 196 -29.39 -16.75 6.89
N LEU A 197 -28.68 -17.85 6.79
CA LEU A 197 -27.56 -18.21 7.64
C LEU A 197 -26.28 -18.38 6.81
N THR A 198 -25.19 -17.83 7.32
CA THR A 198 -23.87 -17.94 6.71
C THR A 198 -22.87 -18.37 7.78
N ALA A 199 -22.11 -19.42 7.54
CA ALA A 199 -21.03 -19.81 8.43
C ALA A 199 -20.03 -18.67 8.64
N SER A 200 -19.59 -18.44 9.87
CA SER A 200 -18.64 -17.36 10.19
C SER A 200 -17.28 -17.60 9.56
N GLN A 201 -16.88 -18.85 9.43
CA GLN A 201 -15.64 -19.28 8.81
C GLN A 201 -15.90 -19.88 7.42
N ALA A 202 -15.01 -19.59 6.48
CA ALA A 202 -14.96 -20.30 5.21
C ALA A 202 -14.43 -21.73 5.44
N GLY A 203 -14.91 -22.68 4.66
CA GLY A 203 -14.44 -24.06 4.75
C GLY A 203 -15.55 -25.09 4.73
N VAL A 204 -15.16 -26.36 4.59
CA VAL A 204 -16.09 -27.50 4.55
C VAL A 204 -16.78 -27.75 5.90
N ALA A 205 -16.18 -27.31 7.01
CA ALA A 205 -16.76 -27.43 8.34
C ALA A 205 -18.13 -26.74 8.44
N GLY A 206 -18.34 -25.65 7.72
CA GLY A 206 -19.63 -24.99 7.65
C GLY A 206 -20.74 -25.84 7.03
N ASN A 207 -20.40 -26.82 6.19
CA ASN A 207 -21.38 -27.72 5.55
C ASN A 207 -21.96 -28.76 6.51
N SER A 208 -21.44 -28.89 7.70
CA SER A 208 -21.98 -29.78 8.75
C SER A 208 -22.90 -29.04 9.71
N ILE A 209 -23.07 -27.76 9.59
CA ILE A 209 -23.98 -26.97 10.42
C ILE A 209 -25.41 -27.24 9.97
N THR A 210 -26.17 -27.88 10.84
CA THR A 210 -27.58 -28.16 10.63
C THR A 210 -28.44 -27.13 11.32
N VAL A 211 -29.59 -26.86 10.72
CA VAL A 211 -30.65 -26.07 11.32
C VAL A 211 -31.88 -26.99 11.44
N ASP A 212 -32.31 -27.23 12.64
CA ASP A 212 -33.50 -28.03 12.90
C ASP A 212 -34.57 -27.13 13.53
N THR A 213 -35.76 -27.19 12.99
CA THR A 213 -36.89 -26.37 13.43
C THR A 213 -37.86 -27.12 14.33
N GLY A 214 -37.46 -28.27 14.83
CA GLY A 214 -38.26 -29.09 15.72
C GLY A 214 -39.53 -29.69 15.08
N SER A 215 -40.42 -30.25 15.88
CA SER A 215 -41.65 -30.91 15.44
C SER A 215 -42.84 -29.99 15.22
N GLY A 216 -42.64 -28.67 15.28
CA GLY A 216 -43.68 -27.67 15.12
C GLY A 216 -44.22 -27.59 13.68
N THR A 217 -45.55 -27.63 13.53
CA THR A 217 -46.23 -27.64 12.22
C THR A 217 -46.06 -26.36 11.40
N ASN A 218 -45.46 -25.33 11.95
CA ASN A 218 -45.38 -23.97 11.33
C ASN A 218 -43.97 -23.55 10.94
N MET A 219 -43.01 -24.43 11.00
CA MET A 219 -41.64 -24.18 10.54
C MET A 219 -41.21 -25.28 9.60
N LYS A 220 -40.29 -24.95 8.71
CA LYS A 220 -39.85 -25.90 7.72
C LYS A 220 -38.78 -26.85 8.23
N ASP A 221 -38.76 -28.04 7.64
CA ASP A 221 -37.83 -29.13 7.93
C ASP A 221 -36.36 -28.75 8.03
N THR A 222 -35.56 -29.66 8.56
CA THR A 222 -34.11 -29.55 8.74
C THR A 222 -33.39 -29.06 7.48
N LEU A 223 -32.54 -28.05 7.67
CA LEU A 223 -31.66 -27.49 6.66
C LEU A 223 -30.21 -27.76 7.06
N THR A 224 -29.38 -28.13 6.12
CA THR A 224 -27.93 -28.15 6.31
C THR A 224 -27.32 -27.06 5.46
N LEU A 225 -26.43 -26.27 6.02
CA LEU A 225 -25.69 -25.26 5.25
C LEU A 225 -24.83 -25.95 4.19
N THR A 226 -24.75 -25.34 3.02
CA THR A 226 -24.02 -25.89 1.87
C THR A 226 -23.15 -24.84 1.19
N GLY A 227 -22.29 -25.28 0.26
CA GLY A 227 -21.46 -24.41 -0.54
C GLY A 227 -20.21 -23.89 0.20
N GLY A 228 -19.96 -24.36 1.42
CA GLY A 228 -18.67 -24.17 2.05
C GLY A 228 -17.61 -24.98 1.32
N THR A 229 -16.59 -24.32 0.82
CA THR A 229 -15.46 -24.98 0.16
C THR A 229 -14.20 -24.86 1.02
N ALA A 230 -13.45 -25.96 1.08
CA ALA A 230 -12.15 -25.95 1.73
C ALA A 230 -11.27 -24.85 1.14
N GLN A 231 -10.44 -24.27 2.00
CA GLN A 231 -9.31 -23.52 1.51
C GLN A 231 -8.36 -24.50 0.78
N GLY A 232 -8.39 -24.51 -0.50
CA GLY A 232 -7.54 -25.35 -1.33
C GLY A 232 -7.47 -24.72 -2.71
N GLY A 233 -6.44 -23.99 -3.03
CA GLY A 233 -6.36 -23.23 -4.27
C GLY A 233 -4.94 -22.87 -4.64
N SER A 234 -4.76 -21.79 -5.34
CA SER A 234 -3.47 -21.26 -5.76
C SER A 234 -2.77 -20.49 -4.64
N THR A 235 -1.47 -20.38 -4.73
CA THR A 235 -0.70 -19.39 -3.95
C THR A 235 -1.24 -17.99 -4.23
N LYS A 236 -1.41 -17.21 -3.17
CA LYS A 236 -1.82 -15.79 -3.26
C LYS A 236 -0.67 -14.89 -2.87
N ASN A 237 -0.85 -13.59 -2.95
CA ASN A 237 0.13 -12.66 -2.43
C ASN A 237 0.05 -12.62 -0.90
N ALA A 238 1.17 -12.82 -0.24
CA ALA A 238 1.30 -12.56 1.20
C ALA A 238 1.33 -11.05 1.43
N PHE A 239 2.16 -10.37 0.67
CA PHE A 239 2.28 -8.91 0.63
C PHE A 239 2.89 -8.46 -0.69
N THR A 240 2.70 -7.20 -1.01
CA THR A 240 3.27 -6.55 -2.20
C THR A 240 4.22 -5.43 -1.78
N LEU A 241 5.40 -5.42 -2.37
CA LEU A 241 6.39 -4.36 -2.25
C LEU A 241 6.31 -3.41 -3.44
N GLU A 242 6.64 -2.14 -3.22
CA GLU A 242 6.75 -1.12 -4.25
C GLU A 242 8.03 -0.31 -4.04
N THR A 243 8.67 0.08 -5.13
CA THR A 243 9.85 0.94 -5.08
C THR A 243 9.47 2.37 -4.70
N LEU A 244 10.31 3.05 -3.91
CA LEU A 244 10.13 4.47 -3.58
C LEU A 244 10.48 5.37 -4.77
N SER A 245 11.36 4.89 -5.64
CA SER A 245 11.71 5.56 -6.88
C SER A 245 10.68 5.23 -7.95
N ASP A 246 10.18 6.23 -8.64
CA ASP A 246 9.42 6.06 -9.87
C ASP A 246 10.37 5.74 -11.04
N GLY A 247 9.85 5.02 -12.02
CA GLY A 247 10.62 4.67 -13.22
C GLY A 247 11.34 3.32 -13.11
N THR A 248 12.31 3.15 -13.99
CA THR A 248 13.02 1.87 -14.18
C THR A 248 14.26 1.74 -13.29
N MET A 249 14.86 2.86 -12.89
CA MET A 249 16.10 2.88 -12.10
C MET A 249 15.83 3.14 -10.63
N MET A 250 16.37 2.30 -9.75
CA MET A 250 16.09 2.31 -8.33
C MET A 250 17.34 2.38 -7.45
N ASN A 251 18.50 2.09 -8.01
CA ASN A 251 19.78 2.21 -7.33
C ASN A 251 20.86 2.68 -8.32
N ASN A 252 22.09 2.87 -7.83
CA ASN A 252 23.21 3.30 -8.64
C ASN A 252 23.98 2.13 -9.30
N ALA A 253 23.36 0.97 -9.47
CA ALA A 253 23.99 -0.14 -10.18
C ALA A 253 24.03 0.16 -11.68
N HIS A 254 25.21 0.45 -12.18
CA HIS A 254 25.43 0.81 -13.57
C HIS A 254 25.57 -0.38 -14.49
N ALA A 255 25.98 -1.52 -13.96
CA ALA A 255 26.30 -2.69 -14.72
C ALA A 255 25.38 -3.86 -14.37
N THR A 256 24.78 -4.47 -15.38
CA THR A 256 24.09 -5.73 -15.24
C THR A 256 24.88 -6.81 -15.96
N PRO A 257 25.32 -7.86 -15.26
CA PRO A 257 26.08 -8.94 -15.89
C PRO A 257 25.33 -9.53 -17.09
N GLY A 258 26.00 -9.65 -18.21
CA GLY A 258 25.46 -10.26 -19.42
C GLY A 258 24.58 -9.35 -20.29
N THR A 259 24.39 -8.09 -19.93
CA THR A 259 23.55 -7.14 -20.69
C THR A 259 24.32 -5.97 -21.30
N ASN A 260 25.63 -6.02 -21.30
CA ASN A 260 26.50 -4.93 -21.79
C ASN A 260 26.20 -3.58 -21.12
N ASN A 261 26.01 -3.59 -19.81
CA ASN A 261 25.67 -2.43 -18.98
C ASN A 261 24.30 -1.79 -19.29
N ILE A 262 23.44 -2.45 -20.02
CA ILE A 262 22.10 -1.95 -20.30
C ILE A 262 21.20 -2.31 -19.13
N LEU A 263 20.48 -1.32 -18.60
CA LEU A 263 19.47 -1.51 -17.58
C LEU A 263 18.18 -2.05 -18.19
N VAL A 264 17.65 -3.10 -17.59
CA VAL A 264 16.33 -3.63 -17.94
C VAL A 264 15.30 -3.01 -17.02
N SER A 265 14.25 -2.45 -17.61
CA SER A 265 13.19 -1.70 -16.97
C SER A 265 12.63 -2.38 -15.73
N GLY A 266 12.46 -1.60 -14.66
CA GLY A 266 11.76 -1.96 -13.41
C GLY A 266 12.17 -3.27 -12.79
N SER A 267 13.40 -3.70 -13.01
CA SER A 267 13.72 -5.11 -13.00
C SER A 267 14.57 -5.54 -11.81
N LYS A 268 14.70 -6.85 -11.70
CA LYS A 268 15.67 -7.54 -10.84
C LYS A 268 17.12 -7.05 -10.97
N HIS A 269 17.43 -6.25 -11.98
CA HIS A 269 18.76 -5.72 -12.22
C HIS A 269 19.05 -4.42 -11.46
N ASN A 270 18.05 -3.80 -10.86
CA ASN A 270 18.21 -2.60 -10.04
C ASN A 270 18.25 -2.93 -8.55
N VAL A 271 17.12 -3.33 -8.01
CA VAL A 271 17.00 -3.86 -6.65
C VAL A 271 16.30 -5.20 -6.71
N ARG A 272 16.63 -6.05 -5.76
CA ARG A 272 15.99 -7.35 -5.56
C ARG A 272 15.53 -7.48 -4.14
N TYR A 273 14.52 -8.31 -3.92
CA TYR A 273 14.13 -8.76 -2.59
C TYR A 273 14.53 -10.22 -2.39
N GLU A 274 14.71 -10.61 -1.16
CA GLU A 274 14.90 -11.99 -0.74
C GLU A 274 14.17 -12.22 0.58
N VAL A 275 13.31 -13.25 0.61
CA VAL A 275 12.70 -13.74 1.85
C VAL A 275 13.52 -14.91 2.35
N SER A 276 13.95 -14.85 3.59
CA SER A 276 14.73 -15.91 4.22
C SER A 276 14.29 -16.14 5.67
N ASN A 277 14.78 -17.21 6.28
CA ASN A 277 14.56 -17.54 7.68
C ASN A 277 13.07 -17.55 8.09
N THR A 278 12.19 -18.02 7.21
CA THR A 278 10.77 -18.15 7.53
C THR A 278 10.57 -19.16 8.66
N ASN A 279 10.00 -18.69 9.75
CA ASN A 279 9.70 -19.51 10.93
C ASN A 279 8.19 -19.68 11.06
N PHE A 280 7.70 -20.81 10.57
CA PHE A 280 6.27 -21.15 10.60
C PHE A 280 5.72 -21.36 12.00
N LYS A 281 6.56 -21.64 13.01
CA LYS A 281 6.10 -21.75 14.40
C LYS A 281 5.87 -20.38 15.04
N LYS A 282 6.63 -19.37 14.64
CA LYS A 282 6.54 -18.02 15.21
C LYS A 282 5.82 -17.02 14.30
N GLY A 283 5.53 -17.38 13.05
CA GLY A 283 4.93 -16.49 12.07
C GLY A 283 5.88 -15.37 11.59
N THR A 284 7.19 -15.59 11.65
CA THR A 284 8.19 -14.56 11.34
C THR A 284 9.08 -14.94 10.17
N PHE A 285 9.67 -13.96 9.53
CA PHE A 285 10.62 -14.13 8.44
C PHE A 285 11.63 -12.97 8.37
N THR A 286 12.60 -13.05 7.50
CA THR A 286 13.54 -11.98 7.19
C THR A 286 13.29 -11.51 5.77
N LEU A 287 13.13 -10.20 5.57
CA LEU A 287 13.09 -9.55 4.28
C LEU A 287 14.41 -8.81 4.06
N SER A 288 15.11 -9.10 2.99
CA SER A 288 16.32 -8.38 2.59
C SER A 288 16.12 -7.68 1.25
N VAL A 289 16.65 -6.46 1.14
CA VAL A 289 16.80 -5.71 -0.10
C VAL A 289 18.24 -5.88 -0.57
N ARG A 290 18.41 -6.33 -1.80
CA ARG A 290 19.71 -6.65 -2.39
C ARG A 290 19.99 -5.77 -3.61
N ALA A 291 21.27 -5.53 -3.89
CA ALA A 291 21.67 -4.86 -5.12
C ALA A 291 21.36 -5.73 -6.35
N GLY A 292 20.84 -5.11 -7.39
CA GLY A 292 20.41 -5.82 -8.61
C GLY A 292 21.53 -6.47 -9.41
N ASN A 293 22.77 -6.10 -9.18
CA ASN A 293 23.97 -6.65 -9.84
C ASN A 293 24.70 -7.70 -8.99
N ASP A 294 24.12 -8.12 -7.88
CA ASP A 294 24.70 -9.17 -7.03
C ASP A 294 24.41 -10.59 -7.59
N ASN A 295 24.97 -11.60 -6.95
CA ASN A 295 24.66 -12.99 -7.22
C ASN A 295 24.67 -13.83 -5.93
N SER A 296 24.21 -15.07 -6.01
CA SER A 296 24.07 -15.94 -4.84
C SER A 296 25.39 -16.26 -4.14
N LYS A 297 26.51 -16.22 -4.85
CA LYS A 297 27.84 -16.44 -4.26
C LYS A 297 28.37 -15.18 -3.58
N ARG A 298 27.96 -14.01 -4.06
CA ARG A 298 28.39 -12.71 -3.54
C ARG A 298 27.19 -11.79 -3.39
N LYS A 299 26.41 -12.03 -2.34
CA LYS A 299 25.25 -11.22 -2.01
C LYS A 299 25.68 -9.84 -1.55
N GLN A 300 25.04 -8.81 -2.10
CA GLN A 300 25.19 -7.42 -1.67
C GLN A 300 23.87 -6.98 -1.05
N ILE A 301 23.75 -7.16 0.27
CA ILE A 301 22.59 -6.77 1.03
C ILE A 301 22.66 -5.27 1.28
N LEU A 302 21.66 -4.53 0.80
CA LEU A 302 21.51 -3.08 1.02
C LEU A 302 20.80 -2.82 2.34
N GLU A 303 19.72 -3.58 2.63
CA GLU A 303 18.93 -3.49 3.84
C GLU A 303 18.45 -4.87 4.27
N SER A 304 18.24 -5.06 5.57
CA SER A 304 17.73 -6.32 6.11
C SER A 304 16.79 -6.07 7.28
N TYR A 305 15.60 -6.67 7.20
CA TYR A 305 14.54 -6.61 8.20
C TYR A 305 14.30 -8.00 8.75
N THR A 306 14.84 -8.26 9.95
CA THR A 306 14.82 -9.58 10.57
C THR A 306 13.66 -9.75 11.53
N GLY A 307 13.05 -10.94 11.56
CA GLY A 307 11.98 -11.26 12.50
C GLY A 307 10.67 -10.50 12.27
N VAL A 308 10.47 -9.99 11.05
CA VAL A 308 9.21 -9.34 10.66
C VAL A 308 8.09 -10.36 10.50
N ASN A 309 6.85 -9.90 10.63
CA ASN A 309 5.65 -10.72 10.51
C ASN A 309 4.53 -9.98 9.75
N LEU A 310 3.41 -10.65 9.53
CA LEU A 310 2.25 -10.12 8.82
C LEU A 310 1.08 -9.78 9.79
N ASP A 311 1.35 -9.65 11.08
CA ASP A 311 0.35 -9.29 12.08
C ASP A 311 0.34 -7.77 12.33
N PRO A 312 -0.73 -7.05 11.96
CA PRO A 312 -0.84 -5.60 12.17
C PRO A 312 -0.72 -5.16 13.64
N ASN A 313 -1.08 -6.05 14.57
CA ASN A 313 -1.02 -5.79 16.01
C ASN A 313 0.39 -5.93 16.58
N SER A 314 1.28 -6.60 15.85
CA SER A 314 2.64 -6.86 16.27
C SER A 314 3.54 -5.60 16.16
N PRO A 315 4.49 -5.39 17.07
CA PRO A 315 5.52 -4.37 16.91
C PRO A 315 6.45 -4.65 15.71
N ASN A 316 6.58 -5.93 15.31
CA ASN A 316 7.40 -6.37 14.18
C ASN A 316 6.60 -6.54 12.88
N TYR A 317 5.43 -5.90 12.80
CA TYR A 317 4.65 -5.87 11.57
C TYR A 317 5.47 -5.30 10.41
N ILE A 318 5.45 -5.96 9.27
CA ILE A 318 6.29 -5.62 8.13
C ILE A 318 6.15 -4.16 7.70
N SER A 319 4.92 -3.61 7.70
CA SER A 319 4.70 -2.20 7.35
C SER A 319 5.29 -1.25 8.38
N LYS A 320 5.35 -1.64 9.67
CA LYS A 320 6.04 -0.86 10.71
C LYS A 320 7.57 -0.93 10.59
N ALA A 321 8.07 -2.06 10.11
CA ALA A 321 9.51 -2.29 10.00
C ALA A 321 10.12 -1.63 8.77
N VAL A 322 9.45 -1.70 7.62
CA VAL A 322 9.91 -1.19 6.32
C VAL A 322 9.39 0.21 6.05
N GLY A 323 8.11 0.43 6.33
CA GLY A 323 7.33 1.60 5.98
C GLY A 323 6.32 1.31 4.87
N ASP A 324 5.24 2.09 4.84
CA ASP A 324 4.17 1.98 3.82
C ASP A 324 3.74 3.35 3.27
N GLN A 325 4.37 4.43 3.72
CA GLN A 325 3.99 5.78 3.32
C GLN A 325 4.37 6.10 1.89
N LYS A 326 3.50 6.86 1.23
CA LYS A 326 3.74 7.46 -0.08
C LYS A 326 3.20 8.88 -0.10
N LEU A 327 3.99 9.81 -0.63
CA LEU A 327 3.57 11.15 -0.95
C LEU A 327 2.94 11.16 -2.34
N ASN A 328 1.77 11.76 -2.45
CA ASN A 328 1.06 11.93 -3.72
C ASN A 328 0.74 13.41 -3.89
N VAL A 329 0.95 13.94 -5.10
CA VAL A 329 0.51 15.28 -5.43
C VAL A 329 -1.00 15.28 -5.60
N ARG A 330 -1.68 16.21 -4.93
CA ARG A 330 -3.12 16.43 -5.01
C ARG A 330 -3.42 17.85 -5.42
N THR A 331 -4.63 18.05 -5.92
CA THR A 331 -5.11 19.36 -6.33
C THR A 331 -6.41 19.66 -5.60
N ASP A 332 -6.47 20.83 -4.99
CA ASP A 332 -7.72 21.40 -4.44
C ASP A 332 -7.94 22.77 -5.07
N GLY A 333 -8.94 22.87 -5.93
CA GLY A 333 -9.15 24.04 -6.77
C GLY A 333 -7.95 24.28 -7.70
N SER A 334 -7.21 25.35 -7.46
CA SER A 334 -5.94 25.69 -8.18
C SER A 334 -4.69 25.36 -7.39
N THR A 335 -4.81 24.96 -6.13
CA THR A 335 -3.66 24.73 -5.25
C THR A 335 -3.18 23.29 -5.31
N LYS A 336 -1.88 23.12 -5.50
CA LYS A 336 -1.21 21.82 -5.41
C LYS A 336 -0.68 21.62 -3.99
N TYR A 337 -0.81 20.41 -3.48
CA TYR A 337 -0.27 20.02 -2.17
C TYR A 337 0.14 18.55 -2.16
N LEU A 338 0.95 18.19 -1.17
CA LEU A 338 1.37 16.81 -0.97
C LEU A 338 0.46 16.13 0.06
N GLU A 339 -0.14 15.02 -0.36
CA GLU A 339 -0.89 14.13 0.52
C GLU A 339 -0.04 12.93 0.91
N LEU A 340 0.17 12.75 2.21
CA LEU A 340 0.83 11.58 2.74
C LEU A 340 -0.20 10.46 2.95
N THR A 341 -0.06 9.37 2.22
CA THR A 341 -0.85 8.14 2.40
C THR A 341 -0.01 7.07 3.08
N GLY A 342 -0.67 6.12 3.77
CA GLY A 342 0.01 5.10 4.56
C GLY A 342 0.09 5.47 6.04
N SER A 343 0.37 4.47 6.88
CA SER A 343 0.32 4.60 8.33
C SER A 343 1.69 4.67 9.00
N TYR A 344 2.71 4.13 8.34
CA TYR A 344 4.02 3.95 8.93
C TYR A 344 5.11 4.58 8.09
N ALA A 345 5.92 5.44 8.72
CA ALA A 345 7.02 6.14 8.07
C ALA A 345 8.01 5.16 7.41
N ASN A 346 8.45 5.50 6.21
CA ASN A 346 9.40 4.70 5.47
C ASN A 346 10.78 4.71 6.15
N LYS A 347 11.24 3.53 6.53
CA LYS A 347 12.60 3.30 7.05
C LYS A 347 13.53 2.81 5.97
N SER A 348 12.98 2.14 4.95
CA SER A 348 13.73 1.76 3.77
C SER A 348 13.99 2.99 2.88
N ARG A 349 15.16 2.98 2.23
CA ARG A 349 15.54 3.98 1.23
C ARG A 349 15.13 3.56 -0.19
N TYR A 350 14.71 2.32 -0.38
CA TYR A 350 14.50 1.72 -1.69
C TYR A 350 13.05 1.31 -1.93
N ILE A 351 12.39 0.80 -0.91
CA ILE A 351 11.08 0.16 -1.04
C ILE A 351 10.11 0.60 0.06
N ARG A 352 8.83 0.34 -0.18
CA ARG A 352 7.78 0.38 0.83
C ARG A 352 6.90 -0.86 0.74
N VAL A 353 6.16 -1.15 1.76
CA VAL A 353 5.09 -2.15 1.71
C VAL A 353 3.86 -1.50 1.10
N LYS A 354 3.47 -1.93 -0.10
CA LYS A 354 2.28 -1.40 -0.78
C LYS A 354 0.99 -1.93 -0.16
N SER A 355 0.96 -3.23 0.12
CA SER A 355 -0.16 -3.92 0.77
C SER A 355 0.31 -5.17 1.49
N VAL A 356 -0.44 -5.57 2.52
CA VAL A 356 -0.37 -6.89 3.11
C VAL A 356 -1.70 -7.57 2.82
N ASP A 357 -1.68 -8.52 1.89
CA ASP A 357 -2.90 -9.08 1.30
C ASP A 357 -3.45 -10.25 2.12
N ASN A 358 -2.58 -10.94 2.86
CA ASN A 358 -2.94 -12.06 3.74
C ASN A 358 -2.34 -11.89 5.14
N PRO A 359 -2.90 -11.00 5.97
CA PRO A 359 -2.39 -10.75 7.32
C PRO A 359 -2.59 -11.98 8.23
N THR A 360 -1.64 -12.19 9.13
CA THR A 360 -1.67 -13.28 10.13
C THR A 360 -1.97 -12.72 11.52
N ILE A 361 -3.18 -12.22 11.71
CA ILE A 361 -3.62 -11.55 12.94
C ILE A 361 -3.57 -12.53 14.10
N ASP A 362 -2.95 -12.14 15.23
CA ASP A 362 -2.81 -12.94 16.43
C ASP A 362 -2.33 -14.37 16.12
N TYR A 363 -1.19 -14.45 15.43
CA TYR A 363 -0.67 -15.71 14.88
C TYR A 363 -0.55 -16.84 15.88
N LEU A 364 -0.12 -16.52 17.12
CA LEU A 364 0.02 -17.49 18.20
C LEU A 364 -1.11 -17.33 19.22
N ASP A 365 -1.48 -18.43 19.84
CA ASP A 365 -2.38 -18.46 20.97
C ASP A 365 -1.63 -18.23 22.31
N GLU A 366 -2.35 -18.31 23.43
CA GLU A 366 -1.79 -18.12 24.76
C GLU A 366 -0.75 -19.17 25.16
N ASN A 367 -0.77 -20.33 24.50
CA ASN A 367 0.20 -21.41 24.72
C ASN A 367 1.43 -21.31 23.82
N GLY A 368 1.42 -20.37 22.87
CA GLY A 368 2.47 -20.21 21.87
C GLY A 368 2.32 -21.13 20.66
N ASP A 369 1.15 -21.74 20.48
CA ASP A 369 0.81 -22.55 19.31
C ASP A 369 0.12 -21.68 18.23
N VAL A 370 0.19 -22.13 16.98
CA VAL A 370 -0.46 -21.42 15.87
C VAL A 370 -1.97 -21.47 16.05
N ARG A 371 -2.57 -20.29 16.29
CA ARG A 371 -3.99 -20.15 16.65
C ARG A 371 -4.95 -20.70 15.60
N VAL A 372 -4.67 -20.43 14.32
CA VAL A 372 -5.53 -20.84 13.21
C VAL A 372 -4.83 -21.89 12.37
N ILE A 373 -5.44 -23.06 12.25
CA ILE A 373 -4.94 -24.14 11.40
C ILE A 373 -4.83 -23.62 9.96
N GLY A 374 -3.65 -23.76 9.36
CA GLY A 374 -3.37 -23.30 8.01
C GLY A 374 -2.91 -21.85 7.90
N ALA A 375 -2.91 -21.05 8.98
CA ALA A 375 -2.40 -19.67 8.96
C ALA A 375 -0.93 -19.58 8.54
N SER A 376 -0.14 -20.63 8.78
CA SER A 376 1.25 -20.74 8.32
C SER A 376 1.37 -20.67 6.79
N GLY A 377 0.34 -21.08 6.07
CA GLY A 377 0.26 -20.97 4.62
C GLY A 377 0.25 -19.51 4.11
N SER A 378 -0.22 -18.57 4.92
CA SER A 378 -0.23 -17.12 4.58
C SER A 378 1.15 -16.48 4.62
N LEU A 379 2.11 -17.10 5.31
CA LEU A 379 3.48 -16.58 5.36
C LEU A 379 4.16 -16.71 4.00
N PRO A 380 5.12 -15.82 3.68
CA PRO A 380 5.87 -15.93 2.45
C PRO A 380 6.75 -17.18 2.44
N GLN A 381 6.93 -17.75 1.26
CA GLN A 381 7.79 -18.91 1.09
C GLN A 381 9.26 -18.53 1.33
N ALA A 382 9.97 -19.34 2.11
CA ALA A 382 11.40 -19.19 2.32
C ALA A 382 12.15 -19.35 0.99
N GLY A 383 13.08 -18.45 0.70
CA GLY A 383 13.81 -18.40 -0.55
C GLY A 383 13.06 -17.69 -1.68
N SER A 384 11.86 -17.14 -1.43
CA SER A 384 11.21 -16.25 -2.39
C SER A 384 12.11 -15.09 -2.76
N GLY A 385 12.15 -14.77 -4.03
CA GLY A 385 12.98 -13.70 -4.55
C GLY A 385 14.39 -14.15 -4.87
N SER A 386 15.38 -13.70 -4.11
CA SER A 386 16.81 -13.96 -4.39
C SER A 386 17.21 -13.47 -5.79
N GLU A 387 17.84 -14.27 -6.62
CA GLU A 387 18.26 -13.87 -7.98
C GLU A 387 17.07 -13.62 -8.92
N ASN A 388 15.91 -14.17 -8.62
CA ASN A 388 14.67 -13.95 -9.38
C ASN A 388 13.76 -12.91 -8.73
N GLY A 389 14.15 -12.33 -7.61
CA GLY A 389 13.35 -11.39 -6.82
C GLY A 389 13.40 -9.94 -7.31
N GLY A 390 13.36 -9.74 -8.62
CA GLY A 390 13.29 -8.40 -9.19
C GLY A 390 11.91 -7.77 -9.09
N PHE A 391 11.89 -6.44 -9.20
CA PHE A 391 10.66 -5.66 -9.31
C PHE A 391 10.28 -5.54 -10.79
N SER A 392 9.01 -5.36 -11.08
CA SER A 392 8.49 -5.24 -12.44
C SER A 392 7.45 -4.13 -12.55
N GLY A 393 7.17 -3.70 -13.78
CA GLY A 393 6.15 -2.69 -14.07
C GLY A 393 6.60 -1.25 -13.89
N GLY A 394 7.85 -0.99 -13.49
CA GLY A 394 8.40 0.36 -13.49
C GLY A 394 8.55 0.90 -14.90
N THR A 395 8.08 2.11 -15.12
CA THR A 395 8.15 2.80 -16.42
C THR A 395 8.59 4.25 -16.24
N ASP A 396 9.42 4.73 -17.16
CA ASP A 396 9.92 6.12 -17.14
C ASP A 396 9.02 7.09 -17.92
N GLY A 397 7.90 6.62 -18.47
CA GLY A 397 7.00 7.45 -19.27
C GLY A 397 7.67 7.97 -20.53
N LEU A 398 7.68 9.28 -20.71
CA LEU A 398 8.30 9.95 -21.84
C LEU A 398 9.81 10.16 -21.67
N THR A 399 10.32 10.03 -20.45
CA THR A 399 11.73 10.18 -20.10
C THR A 399 12.31 8.87 -19.57
N GLY A 400 13.63 8.81 -19.52
CA GLY A 400 14.36 7.62 -19.08
C GLY A 400 15.06 6.92 -20.25
N PHE A 401 15.54 5.72 -19.99
CA PHE A 401 16.34 4.96 -20.94
C PHE A 401 15.73 3.59 -21.18
N ASN A 402 15.55 3.20 -22.43
CA ASN A 402 15.16 1.85 -22.79
C ASN A 402 16.34 0.86 -22.69
N ALA A 403 16.08 -0.42 -22.95
CA ALA A 403 17.09 -1.46 -22.89
C ALA A 403 18.26 -1.30 -23.87
N LEU A 404 18.13 -0.43 -24.86
CA LEU A 404 19.19 -0.11 -25.82
C LEU A 404 19.99 1.14 -25.42
N GLY A 405 19.69 1.76 -24.29
CA GLY A 405 20.31 2.99 -23.84
C GLY A 405 19.80 4.22 -24.58
N HIS A 406 18.70 4.09 -25.31
CA HIS A 406 18.00 5.21 -25.90
C HIS A 406 17.01 5.79 -24.88
N GLN A 407 16.74 7.07 -25.01
CA GLN A 407 15.71 7.72 -24.23
C GLN A 407 14.32 7.18 -24.59
N ALA A 408 13.49 6.98 -23.60
CA ALA A 408 12.11 6.51 -23.80
C ALA A 408 11.23 7.65 -24.38
N GLY A 409 10.05 7.28 -24.84
CA GLY A 409 9.06 8.23 -25.35
C GLY A 409 9.31 8.65 -26.80
N THR A 410 9.26 9.95 -27.05
CA THR A 410 9.32 10.53 -28.39
C THR A 410 10.69 10.38 -29.04
N PHE A 411 11.72 10.15 -28.26
CA PHE A 411 13.10 10.07 -28.75
C PHE A 411 13.54 8.60 -28.86
N THR A 412 13.83 8.20 -30.07
CA THR A 412 14.29 6.83 -30.39
C THR A 412 15.81 6.71 -30.47
N THR A 413 16.51 7.85 -30.50
CA THR A 413 17.96 7.94 -30.56
C THR A 413 18.51 8.51 -29.27
N LYS A 414 19.75 8.18 -29.00
CA LYS A 414 20.50 8.69 -27.88
C LYS A 414 20.65 10.21 -27.96
N VAL A 415 20.38 10.90 -26.87
CA VAL A 415 20.45 12.36 -26.81
C VAL A 415 21.58 12.76 -25.87
N ASN A 416 22.47 13.61 -26.32
CA ASN A 416 23.43 14.30 -25.48
C ASN A 416 22.72 15.52 -24.90
N PHE A 417 22.31 15.46 -23.67
CA PHE A 417 21.46 16.47 -23.03
C PHE A 417 22.07 17.87 -23.00
N TYR A 418 23.38 18.00 -23.14
CA TYR A 418 24.11 19.25 -23.08
C TYR A 418 24.44 19.84 -24.50
N GLU A 419 24.25 19.08 -25.56
CA GLU A 419 24.61 19.49 -26.91
C GLU A 419 23.42 19.96 -27.75
N ASP A 420 22.21 19.45 -27.46
CA ASP A 420 21.06 19.60 -28.34
C ASP A 420 19.82 20.17 -27.63
N ILE A 421 19.97 21.28 -26.89
CA ILE A 421 18.81 22.00 -26.37
C ILE A 421 18.24 22.88 -27.47
N ALA A 422 17.07 22.49 -27.97
CA ALA A 422 16.29 23.25 -28.93
C ALA A 422 14.83 23.31 -28.42
N SER A 423 13.84 22.90 -29.20
CA SER A 423 12.47 22.71 -28.73
C SER A 423 12.36 21.56 -27.74
N GLN A 424 13.25 20.58 -27.83
CA GLN A 424 13.42 19.51 -26.87
C GLN A 424 14.48 19.89 -25.83
N THR A 425 14.28 19.42 -24.61
CA THR A 425 15.22 19.52 -23.51
C THR A 425 15.22 18.25 -22.67
N GLN A 426 16.34 17.54 -22.59
CA GLN A 426 16.54 16.38 -21.71
C GLN A 426 15.42 15.33 -21.80
N GLY A 427 14.78 15.18 -22.97
CA GLY A 427 13.69 14.23 -23.20
C GLY A 427 12.29 14.82 -23.17
N PHE A 428 12.16 16.07 -22.84
CA PHE A 428 10.87 16.78 -22.87
C PHE A 428 10.77 17.74 -24.06
N THR A 429 9.54 18.09 -24.40
CA THR A 429 9.23 19.15 -25.35
C THR A 429 8.15 20.05 -24.75
N PRO A 430 8.47 20.83 -23.69
CA PRO A 430 7.49 21.63 -22.99
C PRO A 430 7.13 22.87 -23.81
N THR A 431 5.98 22.86 -24.47
CA THR A 431 5.47 23.97 -25.28
C THR A 431 4.47 24.85 -24.54
N THR A 432 3.70 24.25 -23.60
CA THR A 432 2.73 24.93 -22.74
C THR A 432 2.83 24.40 -21.32
N THR A 433 2.21 25.08 -20.37
CA THR A 433 2.13 24.61 -18.96
C THR A 433 1.15 23.46 -18.73
N THR A 434 0.49 23.00 -19.78
CA THR A 434 -0.53 21.93 -19.71
C THR A 434 -0.25 20.75 -20.63
N ASP A 435 0.84 20.81 -21.42
CA ASP A 435 1.14 19.72 -22.33
C ASP A 435 1.68 18.48 -21.63
N ALA A 436 1.35 17.31 -22.17
CA ALA A 436 1.75 16.03 -21.62
C ALA A 436 3.25 15.71 -21.81
N ASN A 437 3.98 16.50 -22.61
CA ASN A 437 5.39 16.26 -22.96
C ASN A 437 6.37 16.96 -22.00
N GLY A 438 5.94 17.21 -20.79
CA GLY A 438 6.76 17.76 -19.72
C GLY A 438 6.26 19.09 -19.17
N GLY A 439 5.56 19.90 -19.96
CA GLY A 439 5.10 21.22 -19.53
C GLY A 439 4.19 21.18 -18.30
N ALA A 440 3.23 20.26 -18.27
CA ALA A 440 2.36 20.06 -17.11
C ALA A 440 3.15 19.61 -15.87
N ALA A 441 4.14 18.74 -16.04
CA ALA A 441 4.95 18.26 -14.91
C ALA A 441 5.87 19.35 -14.34
N TYR A 442 6.46 20.19 -15.18
CA TYR A 442 7.20 21.37 -14.72
C TYR A 442 6.28 22.37 -14.01
N ALA A 443 5.08 22.62 -14.58
CA ALA A 443 4.10 23.51 -13.96
C ALA A 443 3.64 23.01 -12.59
N GLU A 444 3.40 21.71 -12.45
CA GLU A 444 3.03 21.10 -11.19
C GLU A 444 4.14 21.23 -10.13
N ALA A 445 5.39 21.02 -10.52
CA ALA A 445 6.53 21.22 -9.64
C ALA A 445 6.65 22.68 -9.17
N LEU A 446 6.44 23.64 -10.07
CA LEU A 446 6.44 25.07 -9.75
C LEU A 446 5.27 25.45 -8.84
N ASP A 447 4.07 24.92 -9.07
CA ASP A 447 2.89 25.14 -8.21
C ASP A 447 3.10 24.61 -6.79
N LEU A 448 3.79 23.48 -6.62
CA LEU A 448 4.15 22.98 -5.30
C LEU A 448 5.13 23.92 -4.59
N ILE A 449 6.19 24.32 -5.28
CA ILE A 449 7.21 25.24 -4.73
C ILE A 449 6.65 26.66 -4.48
N ALA A 450 5.54 27.03 -5.11
CA ALA A 450 4.88 28.31 -4.87
C ALA A 450 4.39 28.49 -3.43
N ASN A 451 4.19 27.40 -2.68
CA ASN A 451 3.77 27.47 -1.29
C ASN A 451 4.95 27.87 -0.37
N GLN A 452 4.97 29.15 0.04
CA GLN A 452 5.99 29.71 0.93
C GLN A 452 5.95 29.13 2.36
N ASP A 453 4.80 28.69 2.80
CA ASP A 453 4.62 28.16 4.16
C ASP A 453 5.23 26.76 4.30
N GLU A 454 5.43 26.07 3.19
CA GLU A 454 5.95 24.70 3.18
C GLU A 454 7.41 24.61 2.69
N PHE A 455 7.81 25.49 1.76
CA PHE A 455 9.14 25.43 1.14
C PHE A 455 9.89 26.76 1.26
N ASP A 456 10.96 26.77 2.05
CA ASP A 456 11.89 27.89 2.16
C ASP A 456 12.91 27.84 1.03
N VAL A 457 12.65 28.57 -0.05
CA VAL A 457 13.55 28.66 -1.21
C VAL A 457 13.77 30.13 -1.64
N ASN A 458 14.99 30.47 -1.97
CA ASN A 458 15.35 31.80 -2.48
C ASN A 458 15.77 31.81 -3.96
N LEU A 459 15.99 30.64 -4.55
CA LEU A 459 16.33 30.46 -5.95
C LEU A 459 15.50 29.34 -6.55
N ILE A 460 15.06 29.51 -7.78
CA ILE A 460 14.44 28.45 -8.61
C ILE A 460 15.36 28.23 -9.80
N LEU A 461 15.86 26.99 -9.94
CA LEU A 461 16.78 26.58 -10.99
C LEU A 461 16.05 25.63 -11.94
N LEU A 462 16.08 25.96 -13.23
CA LEU A 462 15.43 25.21 -14.31
C LEU A 462 16.47 24.84 -15.39
N PRO A 463 17.44 23.98 -15.10
CA PRO A 463 18.52 23.67 -16.03
C PRO A 463 17.97 23.06 -17.33
N GLY A 464 18.42 23.61 -18.46
CA GLY A 464 18.03 23.16 -19.79
C GLY A 464 16.71 23.73 -20.31
N LEU A 465 16.06 24.63 -19.59
CA LEU A 465 14.92 25.40 -20.10
C LEU A 465 15.37 26.77 -20.57
N ILE A 466 15.36 26.98 -21.89
CA ILE A 466 15.75 28.23 -22.51
C ILE A 466 14.52 29.12 -22.70
N HIS A 467 14.57 30.36 -22.20
CA HIS A 467 13.41 31.26 -22.22
C HIS A 467 12.87 31.52 -23.63
N ASN A 468 13.75 31.68 -24.59
CA ASN A 468 13.33 31.92 -25.98
C ASN A 468 12.57 30.75 -26.63
N VAL A 469 12.72 29.53 -26.08
CA VAL A 469 12.14 28.32 -26.66
C VAL A 469 11.02 27.74 -25.75
N HIS A 470 11.22 27.79 -24.43
CA HIS A 470 10.32 27.19 -23.43
C HIS A 470 9.61 28.28 -22.61
N SER A 471 9.23 29.39 -23.24
CA SER A 471 8.70 30.59 -22.56
C SER A 471 7.49 30.33 -21.66
N ALA A 472 6.64 29.36 -21.97
CA ALA A 472 5.48 29.05 -21.18
C ALA A 472 5.85 28.60 -19.75
N VAL A 473 6.85 27.72 -19.62
CA VAL A 473 7.30 27.21 -18.32
C VAL A 473 8.18 28.23 -17.59
N THR A 474 9.07 28.89 -18.32
CA THR A 474 9.96 29.90 -17.72
C THR A 474 9.20 31.14 -17.25
N ASN A 475 8.16 31.60 -17.97
CA ASN A 475 7.27 32.64 -17.49
C ASN A 475 6.55 32.21 -16.20
N LYS A 476 6.04 31.00 -16.16
CA LYS A 476 5.42 30.48 -14.90
C LYS A 476 6.39 30.50 -13.73
N ALA A 477 7.66 30.18 -13.93
CA ALA A 477 8.67 30.27 -12.86
C ALA A 477 8.90 31.72 -12.42
N ILE A 478 8.86 32.68 -13.35
CA ILE A 478 8.94 34.11 -13.03
C ILE A 478 7.69 34.53 -12.25
N ASP A 479 6.51 34.16 -12.70
CA ASP A 479 5.24 34.45 -12.02
C ASP A 479 5.24 33.91 -10.58
N VAL A 480 5.70 32.68 -10.36
CA VAL A 480 5.86 32.09 -9.02
C VAL A 480 6.82 32.92 -8.15
N CYS A 481 7.94 33.37 -8.70
CA CYS A 481 8.87 34.23 -7.96
C CYS A 481 8.27 35.62 -7.64
N GLU A 482 7.50 36.21 -8.59
CA GLU A 482 6.80 37.48 -8.36
C GLU A 482 5.73 37.32 -7.26
N ASP A 483 4.93 36.27 -7.29
CA ASP A 483 3.89 35.98 -6.30
C ASP A 483 4.48 35.70 -4.92
N ARG A 484 5.57 34.94 -4.86
CA ARG A 484 6.28 34.66 -3.61
C ARG A 484 6.99 35.90 -3.05
N GLY A 485 7.66 36.68 -3.88
CA GLY A 485 8.42 37.85 -3.49
C GLY A 485 9.70 37.62 -2.68
N ASP A 486 10.07 36.35 -2.45
CA ASP A 486 11.23 35.91 -1.64
C ASP A 486 12.25 35.10 -2.44
N CYS A 487 12.05 34.90 -3.74
CA CYS A 487 12.95 34.09 -4.56
C CYS A 487 13.20 34.70 -5.95
N PHE A 488 14.22 34.17 -6.65
CA PHE A 488 14.58 34.50 -8.02
C PHE A 488 14.63 33.25 -8.88
N ALA A 489 14.14 33.32 -10.11
CA ALA A 489 14.32 32.28 -11.11
C ALA A 489 15.63 32.49 -11.89
N ILE A 490 16.45 31.45 -11.99
CA ILE A 490 17.62 31.39 -12.86
C ILE A 490 17.26 30.54 -14.07
N ILE A 491 17.29 31.16 -15.24
CA ILE A 491 16.84 30.62 -16.52
C ILE A 491 17.94 30.79 -17.54
N ASP A 492 18.16 29.78 -18.39
CA ASP A 492 19.12 29.78 -19.49
C ASP A 492 18.62 30.57 -20.69
#